data_e76f3d0673c83fd61223de3daac70c5f
#
_entry.id   e76f3d0673c83fd61223de3daac70c5f
#
_cell.length_a   1.000
_cell.length_b   1.000
_cell.length_c   1.000
_cell.angle_alpha   90.00
_cell.angle_beta   90.00
_cell.angle_gamma   90.00
#
_symmetry.space_group_name_H-M   'P 1'
#
loop_
_entity.id
_entity.type
_entity.pdbx_description
1 polymer ?
#
loop_
_entity_poly.entity_id
_entity_poly.type
_entity_poly.pdbx_seq_one_letter_code
_entity_poly.pdbx_strand_id
1 'polypeptide(L)'
;MQLQVEYVDIATIQPYKGNAKEHPKEQIEQIKKSIQEFGNIDPIGIWNNEIVEGHGRYLALKELGETQVPVIRLDDLTDEQRRAYALVHNQLTMNSGFDLDALQVELDNIGEIDLSDMGFDLTLHDEYTEPDIEDFSDSAAGGKVETCHCPKCGFEWVK
;
A
#
# COMPACT_ATOMS: atom_id res chain seq x y z
N MET A 1 17.31 21.55 0.59
CA MET A 1 16.76 20.90 1.79
C MET A 1 17.70 19.77 2.21
N GLN A 2 18.23 19.79 3.43
CA GLN A 2 19.00 18.67 4.01
C GLN A 2 18.17 18.13 5.18
N LEU A 3 17.67 16.91 5.05
CA LEU A 3 16.86 16.29 6.08
C LEU A 3 17.75 15.76 7.21
N GLN A 4 17.34 16.01 8.44
CA GLN A 4 17.97 15.48 9.65
C GLN A 4 16.91 14.81 10.51
N VAL A 5 17.25 13.67 11.07
CA VAL A 5 16.40 13.00 12.06
C VAL A 5 16.70 13.61 13.43
N GLU A 6 15.66 14.05 14.12
CA GLU A 6 15.72 14.49 15.51
C GLU A 6 14.69 13.76 16.35
N TYR A 7 14.91 13.66 17.66
CA TYR A 7 13.93 13.10 18.58
C TYR A 7 13.18 14.21 19.29
N VAL A 8 11.85 14.12 19.25
CA VAL A 8 10.97 15.09 19.94
C VAL A 8 10.02 14.37 20.88
N ASP A 9 9.53 15.06 21.89
CA ASP A 9 8.46 14.56 22.74
C ASP A 9 7.18 14.39 21.91
N ILE A 10 6.62 13.16 21.92
CA ILE A 10 5.41 12.82 21.15
C ILE A 10 4.22 13.73 21.48
N ALA A 11 4.17 14.29 22.70
CA ALA A 11 3.13 15.22 23.11
C ALA A 11 3.22 16.60 22.44
N THR A 12 4.38 16.93 21.85
CA THR A 12 4.60 18.22 21.16
C THR A 12 4.14 18.22 19.71
N ILE A 13 3.87 17.05 19.13
CA ILE A 13 3.40 16.94 17.74
C ILE A 13 1.91 16.62 17.70
N GLN A 14 1.24 17.09 16.66
CA GLN A 14 -0.22 16.97 16.52
C GLN A 14 -0.60 16.36 15.17
N PRO A 15 -1.60 15.44 15.14
CA PRO A 15 -2.15 14.98 13.87
C PRO A 15 -2.76 16.11 13.06
N TYR A 16 -2.51 16.15 11.76
CA TYR A 16 -3.17 17.07 10.85
C TYR A 16 -4.66 16.76 10.75
N LYS A 17 -5.52 17.72 11.08
CA LYS A 17 -6.99 17.55 11.06
C LYS A 17 -7.55 17.25 9.67
N GLY A 18 -6.88 17.67 8.62
CA GLY A 18 -7.25 17.43 7.24
C GLY A 18 -6.63 16.16 6.62
N ASN A 19 -6.10 15.23 7.45
CA ASN A 19 -5.57 13.98 6.95
C ASN A 19 -6.68 13.16 6.28
N ALA A 20 -6.52 12.91 4.96
CA ALA A 20 -7.49 12.15 4.19
C ALA A 20 -7.35 10.63 4.32
N LYS A 21 -6.23 10.15 4.90
CA LYS A 21 -5.96 8.73 5.05
C LYS A 21 -6.52 8.21 6.38
N GLU A 22 -7.33 7.18 6.30
CA GLU A 22 -7.85 6.48 7.46
C GLU A 22 -6.86 5.42 7.94
N HIS A 23 -6.85 5.20 9.26
CA HIS A 23 -6.00 4.21 9.91
C HIS A 23 -6.87 3.29 10.76
N PRO A 24 -7.35 2.15 10.21
CA PRO A 24 -8.11 1.18 10.99
C PRO A 24 -7.26 0.60 12.12
N LYS A 25 -7.94 0.14 13.19
CA LYS A 25 -7.26 -0.41 14.37
C LYS A 25 -6.33 -1.57 14.03
N GLU A 26 -6.76 -2.42 13.12
CA GLU A 26 -5.95 -3.55 12.63
C GLU A 26 -4.60 -3.08 12.06
N GLN A 27 -4.60 -2.05 11.21
CA GLN A 27 -3.36 -1.48 10.69
C GLN A 27 -2.47 -0.90 11.81
N ILE A 28 -3.05 -0.29 12.83
CA ILE A 28 -2.27 0.22 13.98
C ILE A 28 -1.62 -0.94 14.73
N GLU A 29 -2.33 -2.05 14.95
CA GLU A 29 -1.74 -3.24 15.56
C GLU A 29 -0.59 -3.82 14.71
N GLN A 30 -0.74 -3.90 13.39
CA GLN A 30 0.31 -4.33 12.47
C GLN A 30 1.56 -3.44 12.57
N ILE A 31 1.37 -2.11 12.61
CA ILE A 31 2.47 -1.16 12.77
C ILE A 31 3.14 -1.33 14.14
N LYS A 32 2.37 -1.56 15.22
CA LYS A 32 2.93 -1.82 16.56
C LYS A 32 3.80 -3.07 16.55
N LYS A 33 3.35 -4.15 15.93
CA LYS A 33 4.12 -5.39 15.80
C LYS A 33 5.43 -5.16 15.05
N SER A 34 5.36 -4.45 13.92
CA SER A 34 6.55 -4.08 13.15
C SER A 34 7.53 -3.24 13.97
N ILE A 35 7.06 -2.26 14.75
CA ILE A 35 7.91 -1.44 15.61
C ILE A 35 8.53 -2.29 16.74
N GLN A 36 7.80 -3.23 17.31
CA GLN A 36 8.31 -4.13 18.35
C GLN A 36 9.39 -5.08 17.84
N GLU A 37 9.25 -5.56 16.61
CA GLU A 37 10.21 -6.50 16.00
C GLU A 37 11.45 -5.77 15.47
N PHE A 38 11.27 -4.71 14.70
CA PHE A 38 12.37 -4.04 13.99
C PHE A 38 12.83 -2.73 14.62
N GLY A 39 12.11 -2.22 15.62
CA GLY A 39 12.30 -0.88 16.13
C GLY A 39 11.61 0.20 15.28
N ASN A 40 11.58 1.43 15.81
CA ASN A 40 11.06 2.58 15.09
C ASN A 40 12.14 3.20 14.19
N ILE A 41 12.35 2.62 13.01
CA ILE A 41 13.41 3.01 12.06
C ILE A 41 12.97 4.03 11.02
N ASP A 42 11.67 4.34 10.96
CA ASP A 42 11.08 5.23 9.95
C ASP A 42 10.50 6.49 10.63
N PRO A 43 11.14 7.67 10.48
CA PRO A 43 10.75 8.89 11.21
C PRO A 43 9.41 9.46 10.71
N ILE A 44 8.75 10.23 11.58
CA ILE A 44 7.50 10.93 11.27
C ILE A 44 7.84 12.26 10.60
N GLY A 45 7.24 12.55 9.44
CA GLY A 45 7.38 13.85 8.78
C GLY A 45 6.46 14.89 9.42
N ILE A 46 7.03 16.00 9.93
CA ILE A 46 6.28 17.09 10.56
C ILE A 46 6.53 18.43 9.88
N TRP A 47 5.53 19.28 9.91
CA TRP A 47 5.58 20.68 9.47
C TRP A 47 4.97 21.56 10.55
N ASN A 48 5.74 22.49 11.14
CA ASN A 48 5.31 23.30 12.28
C ASN A 48 4.68 22.46 13.42
N ASN A 49 5.28 21.31 13.75
CA ASN A 49 4.81 20.32 14.71
C ASN A 49 3.48 19.62 14.35
N GLU A 50 2.95 19.82 13.17
CA GLU A 50 1.80 19.10 12.65
C GLU A 50 2.28 17.94 11.76
N ILE A 51 1.71 16.75 11.93
CA ILE A 51 2.11 15.54 11.20
C ILE A 51 1.67 15.68 9.74
N VAL A 52 2.61 15.51 8.81
CA VAL A 52 2.36 15.48 7.37
C VAL A 52 2.30 14.05 6.87
N GLU A 53 3.21 13.21 7.35
CA GLU A 53 3.25 11.77 7.06
C GLU A 53 3.58 10.96 8.32
N GLY A 54 3.18 9.67 8.35
CA GLY A 54 3.40 8.79 9.50
C GLY A 54 2.33 8.87 10.58
N HIS A 55 1.09 9.29 10.25
CA HIS A 55 -0.03 9.33 11.22
C HIS A 55 -0.30 7.98 11.88
N GLY A 56 -0.29 6.86 11.11
CA GLY A 56 -0.45 5.53 11.66
C GLY A 56 0.67 5.17 12.64
N ARG A 57 1.90 5.54 12.31
CA ARG A 57 3.09 5.35 13.17
C ARG A 57 2.98 6.15 14.47
N TYR A 58 2.56 7.42 14.38
CA TYR A 58 2.27 8.23 15.57
C TYR A 58 1.26 7.56 16.50
N LEU A 59 0.16 7.04 15.95
CA LEU A 59 -0.87 6.35 16.75
C LEU A 59 -0.31 5.09 17.41
N ALA A 60 0.42 4.27 16.66
CA ALA A 60 1.07 3.06 17.17
C ALA A 60 2.07 3.37 18.29
N LEU A 61 2.95 4.35 18.11
CA LEU A 61 3.94 4.76 19.12
C LEU A 61 3.27 5.30 20.39
N LYS A 62 2.19 6.06 20.24
CA LYS A 62 1.41 6.55 21.37
C LYS A 62 0.77 5.41 22.17
N GLU A 63 0.24 4.40 21.50
CA GLU A 63 -0.33 3.21 22.17
C GLU A 63 0.76 2.33 22.80
N LEU A 64 1.97 2.29 22.24
CA LEU A 64 3.13 1.63 22.84
C LEU A 64 3.69 2.38 24.07
N GLY A 65 3.23 3.62 24.31
CA GLY A 65 3.68 4.43 25.46
C GLY A 65 5.02 5.13 25.21
N GLU A 66 5.43 5.26 23.96
CA GLU A 66 6.65 5.99 23.60
C GLU A 66 6.52 7.48 23.94
N THR A 67 7.54 8.05 24.55
CA THR A 67 7.57 9.47 24.91
C THR A 67 8.41 10.31 23.97
N GLN A 68 9.38 9.69 23.28
CA GLN A 68 10.27 10.34 22.32
C GLN A 68 10.15 9.63 20.97
N VAL A 69 9.97 10.39 19.91
CA VAL A 69 9.80 9.83 18.57
C VAL A 69 10.74 10.50 17.57
N PRO A 70 11.32 9.73 16.62
CA PRO A 70 12.14 10.30 15.57
C PRO A 70 11.25 11.05 14.57
N VAL A 71 11.66 12.27 14.23
CA VAL A 71 10.97 13.09 13.23
C VAL A 71 11.94 13.66 12.21
N ILE A 72 11.39 14.02 11.05
CA ILE A 72 12.03 14.88 10.07
C ILE A 72 11.20 16.16 9.91
N ARG A 73 11.87 17.31 9.86
CA ARG A 73 11.20 18.59 9.64
C ARG A 73 11.05 18.89 8.16
N LEU A 74 9.84 19.22 7.78
CA LEU A 74 9.46 19.63 6.43
C LEU A 74 9.13 21.13 6.38
N ASP A 75 9.63 21.92 7.34
CA ASP A 75 9.29 23.33 7.57
C ASP A 75 9.73 24.24 6.42
N ASP A 76 10.62 23.76 5.52
CA ASP A 76 10.99 24.47 4.29
C ASP A 76 9.85 24.49 3.23
N LEU A 77 8.83 23.63 3.38
CA LEU A 77 7.68 23.59 2.49
C LEU A 77 6.68 24.72 2.81
N THR A 78 6.05 25.27 1.79
CA THR A 78 4.86 26.10 1.98
C THR A 78 3.66 25.25 2.42
N ASP A 79 2.62 25.87 2.99
CA ASP A 79 1.39 25.16 3.37
C ASP A 79 0.74 24.43 2.20
N GLU A 80 0.76 25.01 1.01
CA GLU A 80 0.25 24.37 -0.21
C GLU A 80 1.11 23.16 -0.62
N GLN A 81 2.44 23.32 -0.58
CA GLN A 81 3.37 22.22 -0.91
C GLN A 81 3.23 21.05 0.05
N ARG A 82 3.12 21.30 1.36
CA ARG A 82 2.97 20.22 2.34
C ARG A 82 1.66 19.43 2.14
N ARG A 83 0.56 20.13 1.81
CA ARG A 83 -0.74 19.47 1.51
C ARG A 83 -0.66 18.61 0.24
N ALA A 84 -0.08 19.16 -0.82
CA ALA A 84 0.14 18.43 -2.06
C ALA A 84 1.05 17.22 -1.83
N TYR A 85 2.14 17.40 -1.08
CA TYR A 85 3.06 16.32 -0.74
C TYR A 85 2.37 15.18 0.00
N ALA A 86 1.57 15.47 1.05
CA ALA A 86 0.85 14.45 1.81
C ALA A 86 -0.07 13.59 0.92
N LEU A 87 -0.78 14.21 -0.03
CA LEU A 87 -1.65 13.48 -0.97
C LEU A 87 -0.84 12.64 -1.95
N VAL A 88 0.19 13.24 -2.55
CA VAL A 88 1.05 12.55 -3.55
C VAL A 88 1.80 11.39 -2.90
N HIS A 89 2.37 11.58 -1.71
CA HIS A 89 3.08 10.53 -0.98
C HIS A 89 2.17 9.32 -0.73
N ASN A 90 0.95 9.53 -0.25
CA ASN A 90 -0.01 8.46 -0.05
C ASN A 90 -0.39 7.77 -1.37
N GLN A 91 -0.65 8.55 -2.43
CA GLN A 91 -1.02 8.00 -3.74
C GLN A 91 0.09 7.17 -4.38
N LEU A 92 1.34 7.63 -4.29
CA LEU A 92 2.49 6.89 -4.84
C LEU A 92 2.70 5.55 -4.12
N THR A 93 2.48 5.50 -2.81
CA THR A 93 2.52 4.24 -2.06
C THR A 93 1.43 3.27 -2.54
N MET A 94 0.22 3.76 -2.84
CA MET A 94 -0.88 2.93 -3.34
C MET A 94 -0.68 2.47 -4.79
N ASN A 95 0.10 3.20 -5.59
CA ASN A 95 0.38 2.86 -6.99
C ASN A 95 1.47 1.78 -7.15
N SER A 96 2.15 1.42 -6.05
CA SER A 96 3.16 0.35 -6.07
C SER A 96 2.54 -1.01 -5.74
N GLY A 97 3.20 -2.07 -6.17
CA GLY A 97 2.86 -3.46 -5.87
C GLY A 97 4.13 -4.27 -5.67
N PHE A 98 3.98 -5.55 -5.45
CA PHE A 98 5.07 -6.50 -5.35
C PHE A 98 5.22 -7.29 -6.66
N ASP A 99 6.45 -7.58 -7.03
CA ASP A 99 6.77 -8.70 -7.91
C ASP A 99 6.59 -9.97 -7.09
N LEU A 100 5.57 -10.77 -7.42
CA LEU A 100 5.16 -11.90 -6.58
C LEU A 100 6.22 -13.01 -6.56
N ASP A 101 6.94 -13.24 -7.65
CA ASP A 101 7.99 -14.27 -7.71
C ASP A 101 9.18 -13.86 -6.82
N ALA A 102 9.58 -12.59 -6.91
CA ALA A 102 10.64 -12.06 -6.05
C ALA A 102 10.21 -12.03 -4.58
N LEU A 103 8.96 -11.66 -4.29
CA LEU A 103 8.42 -11.65 -2.93
C LEU A 103 8.45 -13.06 -2.32
N GLN A 104 8.05 -14.09 -3.08
CA GLN A 104 8.06 -15.47 -2.58
C GLN A 104 9.48 -15.91 -2.18
N VAL A 105 10.47 -15.61 -3.03
CA VAL A 105 11.88 -15.93 -2.73
C VAL A 105 12.35 -15.25 -1.44
N GLU A 106 11.99 -13.99 -1.21
CA GLU A 106 12.33 -13.27 0.02
C GLU A 106 11.62 -13.87 1.24
N LEU A 107 10.32 -14.19 1.13
CA LEU A 107 9.57 -14.81 2.21
C LEU A 107 10.15 -16.17 2.61
N ASP A 108 10.57 -17.00 1.64
CA ASP A 108 11.20 -18.30 1.89
C ASP A 108 12.56 -18.18 2.63
N ASN A 109 13.24 -17.05 2.49
CA ASN A 109 14.52 -16.77 3.12
C ASN A 109 14.43 -16.11 4.51
N ILE A 110 13.30 -15.54 4.89
CA ILE A 110 13.13 -14.83 6.18
C ILE A 110 13.09 -15.80 7.38
N GLY A 111 12.59 -16.99 7.20
CA GLY A 111 12.67 -18.13 8.11
C GLY A 111 11.94 -18.00 9.45
N GLU A 112 12.46 -17.22 10.42
CA GLU A 112 11.98 -17.22 11.81
C GLU A 112 11.03 -16.06 12.16
N ILE A 113 10.94 -15.04 11.31
CA ILE A 113 10.11 -13.85 11.58
C ILE A 113 8.69 -14.06 11.03
N ASP A 114 7.71 -14.05 11.91
CA ASP A 114 6.30 -14.14 11.51
C ASP A 114 5.79 -12.79 11.00
N LEU A 115 5.59 -12.71 9.69
CA LEU A 115 5.08 -11.51 9.02
C LEU A 115 3.55 -11.44 8.93
N SER A 116 2.83 -12.51 9.29
CA SER A 116 1.37 -12.58 9.21
C SER A 116 0.72 -11.53 10.10
N ASP A 117 1.23 -11.36 11.31
CA ASP A 117 0.76 -10.33 12.27
C ASP A 117 1.08 -8.89 11.83
N MET A 118 1.90 -8.71 10.78
CA MET A 118 2.28 -7.42 10.20
C MET A 118 1.56 -7.11 8.89
N GLY A 119 0.56 -7.94 8.53
CA GLY A 119 -0.32 -7.70 7.37
C GLY A 119 0.14 -8.37 6.09
N PHE A 120 1.11 -9.28 6.14
CA PHE A 120 1.40 -10.15 5.01
C PHE A 120 0.45 -11.36 5.03
N ASP A 121 -0.37 -11.47 4.00
CA ASP A 121 -1.14 -12.70 3.77
C ASP A 121 -0.27 -13.67 2.98
N LEU A 122 0.25 -14.68 3.67
CA LEU A 122 1.10 -15.70 3.09
C LEU A 122 0.30 -16.78 2.33
N THR A 123 -1.03 -16.70 2.35
CA THR A 123 -1.91 -17.68 1.70
C THR A 123 -2.17 -17.36 0.21
N LEU A 124 -1.61 -16.30 -0.32
CA LEU A 124 -1.89 -15.80 -1.68
C LEU A 124 -1.47 -16.73 -2.82
N HIS A 125 -0.86 -17.88 -2.56
CA HIS A 125 -0.29 -18.72 -3.61
C HIS A 125 -0.90 -20.11 -3.80
N ASP A 126 -1.87 -20.54 -2.98
CA ASP A 126 -2.44 -21.90 -3.11
C ASP A 126 -3.76 -21.98 -3.90
N GLU A 127 -4.32 -20.87 -4.37
CA GLU A 127 -5.57 -20.88 -5.15
C GLU A 127 -5.44 -20.31 -6.57
N TYR A 128 -4.37 -20.66 -7.30
CA TYR A 128 -4.54 -20.76 -8.74
C TYR A 128 -5.16 -22.13 -9.01
N THR A 129 -6.44 -22.28 -8.75
CA THR A 129 -7.23 -23.29 -9.44
C THR A 129 -7.22 -22.88 -10.91
N GLU A 130 -6.49 -23.63 -11.75
CA GLU A 130 -6.71 -23.55 -13.18
C GLU A 130 -8.23 -23.49 -13.38
N PRO A 131 -8.77 -22.47 -14.09
CA PRO A 131 -10.19 -22.50 -14.40
C PRO A 131 -10.41 -23.82 -15.11
N ASP A 132 -11.36 -24.62 -14.61
CA ASP A 132 -11.86 -25.80 -15.33
C ASP A 132 -12.18 -25.30 -16.74
N ILE A 133 -11.27 -25.53 -17.66
CA ILE A 133 -11.55 -25.38 -19.07
C ILE A 133 -12.49 -26.57 -19.30
N GLU A 134 -13.78 -26.35 -19.00
CA GLU A 134 -14.82 -27.21 -19.46
C GLU A 134 -14.57 -27.35 -20.95
N ASP A 135 -14.21 -28.56 -21.30
CA ASP A 135 -13.98 -29.04 -22.65
C ASP A 135 -15.01 -28.36 -23.57
N PHE A 136 -14.59 -27.39 -24.36
CA PHE A 136 -15.39 -26.84 -25.44
C PHE A 136 -15.53 -27.96 -26.45
N SER A 137 -16.24 -29.01 -26.05
CA SER A 137 -16.67 -30.02 -26.97
C SER A 137 -17.56 -29.35 -28.02
N ASP A 138 -17.17 -29.47 -29.25
CA ASP A 138 -17.79 -29.01 -30.49
C ASP A 138 -19.27 -29.46 -30.67
N SER A 139 -20.14 -29.18 -29.68
CA SER A 139 -21.55 -29.54 -29.74
C SER A 139 -22.50 -28.37 -30.05
N ALA A 140 -21.97 -27.26 -30.56
CA ALA A 140 -22.78 -26.18 -31.10
C ALA A 140 -22.62 -25.97 -32.63
N ALA A 141 -22.42 -27.06 -33.35
CA ALA A 141 -22.52 -27.04 -34.81
C ALA A 141 -24.01 -27.07 -35.23
N GLY A 142 -24.66 -25.95 -35.35
CA GLY A 142 -26.05 -25.87 -35.82
C GLY A 142 -26.64 -24.45 -35.94
N GLY A 143 -25.97 -23.45 -35.46
CA GLY A 143 -26.38 -22.04 -35.64
C GLY A 143 -25.92 -21.54 -37.01
N LYS A 144 -26.87 -21.01 -37.85
CA LYS A 144 -26.49 -20.25 -39.05
C LYS A 144 -25.65 -19.08 -38.63
N VAL A 145 -24.38 -19.14 -38.98
CA VAL A 145 -23.43 -18.05 -38.80
C VAL A 145 -23.80 -16.93 -39.77
N GLU A 146 -24.32 -15.82 -39.30
CA GLU A 146 -24.59 -14.64 -40.13
C GLU A 146 -23.28 -13.90 -40.37
N THR A 147 -22.82 -13.93 -41.61
CA THR A 147 -21.67 -13.13 -42.07
C THR A 147 -22.16 -11.75 -42.55
N CYS A 148 -21.54 -10.71 -42.04
CA CYS A 148 -21.78 -9.35 -42.50
C CYS A 148 -20.64 -8.91 -43.42
N HIS A 149 -20.99 -8.12 -44.48
CA HIS A 149 -20.02 -7.60 -45.43
C HIS A 149 -19.93 -6.07 -45.33
N CYS A 150 -18.74 -5.51 -45.38
CA CYS A 150 -18.57 -4.09 -45.55
C CYS A 150 -18.83 -3.68 -47.02
N PRO A 151 -19.82 -2.84 -47.30
CA PRO A 151 -20.18 -2.47 -48.66
C PRO A 151 -19.10 -1.59 -49.34
N LYS A 152 -18.10 -1.10 -48.55
CA LYS A 152 -17.09 -0.16 -49.04
C LYS A 152 -15.73 -0.84 -49.37
N CYS A 153 -15.38 -1.91 -48.70
CA CYS A 153 -14.08 -2.57 -48.85
C CYS A 153 -14.15 -4.10 -48.97
N GLY A 154 -15.37 -4.71 -48.85
CA GLY A 154 -15.56 -6.14 -49.00
C GLY A 154 -15.13 -6.99 -47.77
N PHE A 155 -14.69 -6.35 -46.68
CA PHE A 155 -14.29 -7.09 -45.46
C PHE A 155 -15.47 -7.84 -44.87
N GLU A 156 -15.27 -9.11 -44.55
CA GLU A 156 -16.29 -10.01 -43.97
C GLU A 156 -16.01 -10.23 -42.48
N TRP A 157 -17.05 -10.22 -41.65
CA TRP A 157 -16.98 -10.57 -40.23
C TRP A 157 -18.22 -11.35 -39.81
N VAL A 158 -18.07 -12.13 -38.78
CA VAL A 158 -19.14 -12.92 -38.16
C VAL A 158 -19.84 -12.07 -37.09
N LYS A 159 -21.18 -12.11 -37.06
CA LYS A 159 -21.98 -11.36 -36.09
C LYS A 159 -22.18 -12.15 -34.81
#